data_14be3ebff517d9be42fa636c0d6ace0a
#
_entry.id   14be3ebff517d9be42fa636c0d6ace0a
#
_cell.length_a   1.000
_cell.length_b   1.000
_cell.length_c   1.000
_cell.angle_alpha   90.00
_cell.angle_beta   90.00
_cell.angle_gamma   90.00
#
_symmetry.space_group_name_H-M   'P 1'
#
loop_
_entity.id
_entity.type
_entity.pdbx_description
1 polymer ?
#
loop_
_entity_poly.entity_id
_entity_poly.type
_entity_poly.pdbx_seq_one_letter_code
_entity_poly.pdbx_strand_id
1 'polypeptide(L)'
;MRIAVYAFDDVTMFHLAAPMMVFGEVGRLGLAHGWETRLWSDRAGAVRTTEGYSIGEVAGLRTLDWADIVIIPSWPLPLSSISKLLRAELSRAHSRGKPIVGLCLGAFALADAGLLDGRSAVTHWDMMPTLAERHPSIRLDESVLYIDHGDVMTSAGTVSSVDACLHLVRKHLGSAAATRVARNLVVAPHREGGQAQYIERPLAESAGDTAVADVLEWALGRLDEPLSVDRLAGQARMSRRNFIRQFRLATGTTPARWVQEQRLGEARVLLETTDWSIDAIAGACGFGSAVTFRQNFVSAFATTPSSYRKQFADHSGNGCVDAVSTSARRNE
;
A
#
# COMPACT_ATOMS: atom_id res chain seq x y z
N MET A 1 19.16 -1.48 -2.03
CA MET A 1 18.06 -2.25 -1.34
C MET A 1 17.99 -3.63 -1.94
N ARG A 2 18.16 -4.64 -1.14
CA ARG A 2 18.17 -6.05 -1.54
C ARG A 2 16.94 -6.74 -0.95
N ILE A 3 16.11 -7.27 -1.79
CA ILE A 3 14.77 -7.76 -1.45
C ILE A 3 14.71 -9.26 -1.72
N ALA A 4 14.46 -10.06 -0.67
CA ALA A 4 14.31 -11.50 -0.76
C ALA A 4 12.83 -11.87 -0.75
N VAL A 5 12.31 -12.45 -1.83
CA VAL A 5 10.92 -12.89 -1.96
C VAL A 5 10.86 -14.40 -1.87
N TYR A 6 10.08 -14.90 -0.90
CA TYR A 6 9.92 -16.34 -0.68
C TYR A 6 9.11 -16.98 -1.79
N ALA A 7 9.60 -18.10 -2.31
CA ALA A 7 8.92 -18.92 -3.29
C ALA A 7 8.73 -20.33 -2.72
N PHE A 8 7.56 -20.92 -2.95
CA PHE A 8 7.19 -22.25 -2.48
C PHE A 8 6.34 -22.95 -3.53
N ASP A 9 6.29 -24.29 -3.49
CA ASP A 9 5.46 -25.06 -4.42
C ASP A 9 3.96 -24.69 -4.24
N ASP A 10 3.25 -24.61 -5.37
CA ASP A 10 1.86 -24.16 -5.48
C ASP A 10 1.64 -22.66 -5.15
N VAL A 11 2.69 -21.83 -5.15
CA VAL A 11 2.52 -20.39 -5.17
C VAL A 11 1.91 -19.95 -6.51
N THR A 12 0.96 -19.03 -6.50
CA THR A 12 0.44 -18.46 -7.75
C THR A 12 1.45 -17.48 -8.36
N MET A 13 1.51 -17.43 -9.69
CA MET A 13 2.36 -16.48 -10.42
C MET A 13 2.13 -15.04 -9.98
N PHE A 14 0.87 -14.66 -9.73
CA PHE A 14 0.54 -13.28 -9.34
C PHE A 14 1.21 -12.88 -8.02
N HIS A 15 1.23 -13.76 -7.01
CA HIS A 15 1.82 -13.43 -5.71
C HIS A 15 3.33 -13.22 -5.81
N LEU A 16 4.01 -13.95 -6.70
CA LEU A 16 5.43 -13.69 -6.98
C LEU A 16 5.63 -12.46 -7.85
N ALA A 17 4.78 -12.27 -8.87
CA ALA A 17 4.92 -11.19 -9.83
C ALA A 17 4.73 -9.81 -9.19
N ALA A 18 3.79 -9.65 -8.25
CA ALA A 18 3.48 -8.37 -7.64
C ALA A 18 4.72 -7.66 -7.02
N PRO A 19 5.46 -8.26 -6.07
CA PRO A 19 6.68 -7.65 -5.54
C PRO A 19 7.79 -7.55 -6.59
N MET A 20 7.96 -8.57 -7.46
CA MET A 20 9.00 -8.56 -8.49
C MET A 20 8.82 -7.42 -9.49
N MET A 21 7.58 -7.16 -9.92
CA MET A 21 7.25 -6.07 -10.84
C MET A 21 7.46 -4.72 -10.19
N VAL A 22 6.88 -4.48 -9.00
CA VAL A 22 6.96 -3.16 -8.35
C VAL A 22 8.41 -2.77 -8.07
N PHE A 23 9.21 -3.67 -7.52
CA PHE A 23 10.60 -3.36 -7.18
C PHE A 23 11.52 -3.40 -8.40
N GLY A 24 11.22 -4.23 -9.41
CA GLY A 24 11.94 -4.26 -10.68
C GLY A 24 11.83 -2.94 -11.43
N GLU A 25 10.67 -2.28 -11.36
CA GLU A 25 10.46 -0.96 -11.97
C GLU A 25 11.37 0.13 -11.39
N VAL A 26 11.74 0.04 -10.12
CA VAL A 26 12.67 0.99 -9.49
C VAL A 26 14.01 1.03 -10.24
N GLY A 27 14.56 -0.14 -10.54
CA GLY A 27 15.79 -0.27 -11.31
C GLY A 27 15.61 0.10 -12.79
N ARG A 28 14.52 -0.38 -13.43
CA ARG A 28 14.21 -0.13 -14.84
C ARG A 28 14.01 1.37 -15.14
N LEU A 29 13.42 2.10 -14.21
CA LEU A 29 13.20 3.53 -14.33
C LEU A 29 14.40 4.38 -13.85
N GLY A 30 15.48 3.75 -13.42
CA GLY A 30 16.68 4.43 -12.91
C GLY A 30 16.43 5.27 -11.64
N LEU A 31 15.44 4.89 -10.81
CA LEU A 31 15.06 5.66 -9.62
C LEU A 31 16.03 5.49 -8.46
N ALA A 32 16.68 4.33 -8.39
CA ALA A 32 17.74 4.06 -7.42
C ALA A 32 18.65 2.93 -7.91
N HIS A 33 19.95 3.03 -7.58
CA HIS A 33 20.91 1.96 -7.83
C HIS A 33 20.84 0.89 -6.72
N GLY A 34 21.15 -0.37 -7.09
CA GLY A 34 21.26 -1.47 -6.14
C GLY A 34 19.92 -1.94 -5.54
N TRP A 35 18.80 -1.66 -6.22
CA TRP A 35 17.53 -2.31 -5.95
C TRP A 35 17.50 -3.65 -6.70
N GLU A 36 17.67 -4.73 -5.93
CA GLU A 36 17.71 -6.08 -6.45
C GLU A 36 16.68 -6.94 -5.74
N THR A 37 15.96 -7.74 -6.49
CA THR A 37 14.99 -8.71 -5.98
C THR A 37 15.45 -10.11 -6.31
N ARG A 38 15.45 -11.03 -5.32
CA ARG A 38 15.80 -12.45 -5.53
C ARG A 38 14.72 -13.35 -4.96
N LEU A 39 14.37 -14.36 -5.71
CA LEU A 39 13.55 -15.46 -5.20
C LEU A 39 14.40 -16.39 -4.34
N TRP A 40 13.84 -16.83 -3.23
CA TRP A 40 14.46 -17.81 -2.35
C TRP A 40 13.43 -18.79 -1.79
N SER A 41 13.90 -19.95 -1.38
CA SER A 41 13.10 -20.99 -0.73
C SER A 41 13.90 -21.61 0.40
N ASP A 42 13.27 -22.35 1.30
CA ASP A 42 13.95 -23.20 2.27
C ASP A 42 14.72 -24.35 1.61
N ARG A 43 14.39 -24.68 0.36
CA ARG A 43 15.17 -25.57 -0.51
C ARG A 43 15.52 -24.84 -1.79
N ALA A 44 16.82 -24.73 -2.08
CA ALA A 44 17.26 -24.20 -3.37
C ALA A 44 16.86 -25.14 -4.52
N GLY A 45 16.54 -24.56 -5.67
CA GLY A 45 16.19 -25.34 -6.86
C GLY A 45 15.03 -24.77 -7.65
N ALA A 46 14.20 -25.62 -8.21
CA ALA A 46 12.99 -25.20 -8.93
C ALA A 46 11.77 -25.24 -8.00
N VAL A 47 10.88 -24.28 -8.19
CA VAL A 47 9.58 -24.16 -7.54
C VAL A 47 8.49 -24.28 -8.60
N ARG A 48 7.47 -25.08 -8.37
CA ARG A 48 6.32 -25.23 -9.26
C ARG A 48 5.17 -24.32 -8.81
N THR A 49 4.60 -23.58 -9.76
CA THR A 49 3.46 -22.70 -9.47
C THR A 49 2.13 -23.46 -9.60
N THR A 50 1.07 -22.89 -9.00
CA THR A 50 -0.32 -23.41 -9.13
C THR A 50 -0.76 -23.51 -10.59
N GLU A 51 -0.29 -22.58 -11.45
CA GLU A 51 -0.62 -22.57 -12.88
C GLU A 51 0.19 -23.61 -13.68
N GLY A 52 1.06 -24.39 -13.01
CA GLY A 52 1.83 -25.48 -13.62
C GLY A 52 3.17 -25.09 -14.21
N TYR A 53 3.60 -23.83 -14.06
CA TYR A 53 4.92 -23.39 -14.50
C TYR A 53 6.01 -23.77 -13.49
N SER A 54 7.22 -24.01 -13.98
CA SER A 54 8.40 -24.18 -13.14
C SER A 54 9.25 -22.93 -13.17
N ILE A 55 9.57 -22.39 -11.99
CA ILE A 55 10.52 -21.30 -11.81
C ILE A 55 11.83 -21.91 -11.36
N GLY A 56 12.83 -21.86 -12.24
CA GLY A 56 14.17 -22.38 -11.95
C GLY A 56 15.02 -21.42 -11.12
N GLU A 57 16.17 -21.94 -10.65
CA GLU A 57 17.24 -21.15 -10.01
C GLU A 57 16.79 -20.35 -8.76
N VAL A 58 15.78 -20.85 -8.03
CA VAL A 58 15.38 -20.27 -6.76
C VAL A 58 16.50 -20.50 -5.74
N ALA A 59 17.00 -19.41 -5.15
CA ALA A 59 18.10 -19.45 -4.20
C ALA A 59 17.67 -20.07 -2.85
N GLY A 60 18.64 -20.53 -2.05
CA GLY A 60 18.38 -21.08 -0.72
C GLY A 60 18.42 -20.03 0.39
N LEU A 61 18.38 -20.52 1.63
CA LEU A 61 18.32 -19.73 2.87
C LEU A 61 19.40 -18.65 3.03
N ARG A 62 20.58 -18.81 2.40
CA ARG A 62 21.64 -17.79 2.44
C ARG A 62 21.22 -16.45 1.85
N THR A 63 20.16 -16.42 1.05
CA THR A 63 19.56 -15.19 0.52
C THR A 63 19.08 -14.28 1.63
N LEU A 64 18.67 -14.83 2.76
CA LEU A 64 18.28 -14.05 3.93
C LEU A 64 19.44 -13.24 4.54
N ASP A 65 20.67 -13.74 4.45
CA ASP A 65 21.85 -12.97 4.93
C ASP A 65 22.15 -11.79 4.00
N TRP A 66 21.94 -11.99 2.69
CA TRP A 66 22.12 -10.95 1.68
C TRP A 66 21.03 -9.87 1.71
N ALA A 67 19.80 -10.21 2.04
CA ALA A 67 18.63 -9.32 1.96
C ALA A 67 18.67 -8.19 2.98
N ASP A 68 18.09 -7.05 2.62
CA ASP A 68 17.76 -5.94 3.52
C ASP A 68 16.29 -6.02 3.96
N ILE A 69 15.39 -6.59 3.13
CA ILE A 69 13.97 -6.86 3.40
C ILE A 69 13.64 -8.29 2.99
N VAL A 70 12.81 -8.97 3.79
CA VAL A 70 12.30 -10.31 3.49
C VAL A 70 10.79 -10.25 3.27
N ILE A 71 10.32 -10.83 2.17
CA ILE A 71 8.90 -10.84 1.79
C ILE A 71 8.41 -12.27 1.69
N ILE A 72 7.32 -12.57 2.39
CA ILE A 72 6.52 -13.79 2.23
C ILE A 72 5.27 -13.37 1.43
N PRO A 73 5.20 -13.66 0.12
CA PRO A 73 4.20 -13.07 -0.77
C PRO A 73 2.82 -13.69 -0.64
N SER A 74 2.74 -14.90 -0.11
CA SER A 74 1.53 -15.66 0.20
C SER A 74 1.91 -16.86 1.07
N TRP A 75 0.94 -17.74 1.35
CA TRP A 75 1.15 -19.02 2.03
C TRP A 75 0.32 -20.13 1.37
N PRO A 76 0.80 -21.39 1.33
CA PRO A 76 0.10 -22.47 0.63
C PRO A 76 -1.24 -22.84 1.28
N LEU A 77 -2.16 -23.28 0.45
CA LEU A 77 -3.42 -23.91 0.87
C LEU A 77 -3.34 -25.44 0.64
N PRO A 78 -3.85 -26.26 1.57
CA PRO A 78 -4.40 -25.86 2.88
C PRO A 78 -3.32 -25.25 3.77
N LEU A 79 -3.73 -24.26 4.61
CA LEU A 79 -2.82 -23.54 5.49
C LEU A 79 -2.06 -24.49 6.41
N SER A 80 -0.80 -24.79 6.11
CA SER A 80 0.10 -25.54 6.97
C SER A 80 0.88 -24.57 7.86
N SER A 81 1.28 -25.04 9.06
CA SER A 81 2.22 -24.29 9.88
C SER A 81 3.59 -24.23 9.22
N ILE A 82 4.32 -23.15 9.46
CA ILE A 82 5.69 -23.01 8.94
C ILE A 82 6.61 -24.08 9.53
N SER A 83 7.62 -24.49 8.77
CA SER A 83 8.65 -25.40 9.25
C SER A 83 9.43 -24.76 10.41
N LYS A 84 9.97 -25.62 11.32
CA LYS A 84 10.85 -25.14 12.40
C LYS A 84 12.04 -24.36 11.84
N LEU A 85 12.57 -24.77 10.70
CA LEU A 85 13.68 -24.10 10.02
C LEU A 85 13.27 -22.70 9.55
N LEU A 86 12.15 -22.57 8.83
CA LEU A 86 11.69 -21.30 8.32
C LEU A 86 11.35 -20.34 9.49
N ARG A 87 10.73 -20.83 10.56
CA ARG A 87 10.49 -20.06 11.79
C ARG A 87 11.79 -19.47 12.35
N ALA A 88 12.79 -20.32 12.55
CA ALA A 88 14.09 -19.90 13.08
C ALA A 88 14.76 -18.84 12.19
N GLU A 89 14.69 -19.02 10.87
CA GLU A 89 15.31 -18.10 9.92
C GLU A 89 14.60 -16.75 9.85
N LEU A 90 13.26 -16.73 9.87
CA LEU A 90 12.49 -15.46 9.93
C LEU A 90 12.78 -14.70 11.23
N SER A 91 12.76 -15.42 12.37
CA SER A 91 13.08 -14.82 13.68
C SER A 91 14.53 -14.29 13.71
N ARG A 92 15.49 -15.02 13.14
CA ARG A 92 16.89 -14.61 13.02
C ARG A 92 17.04 -13.36 12.14
N ALA A 93 16.34 -13.32 10.99
CA ALA A 93 16.38 -12.15 10.10
C ALA A 93 15.78 -10.91 10.80
N HIS A 94 14.62 -11.07 11.46
CA HIS A 94 13.98 -10.01 12.22
C HIS A 94 14.87 -9.50 13.38
N SER A 95 15.49 -10.39 14.17
CA SER A 95 16.39 -10.00 15.28
C SER A 95 17.65 -9.25 14.83
N ARG A 96 18.01 -9.38 13.55
CA ARG A 96 19.07 -8.60 12.90
C ARG A 96 18.58 -7.27 12.33
N GLY A 97 17.35 -6.86 12.64
CA GLY A 97 16.77 -5.59 12.21
C GLY A 97 16.27 -5.58 10.76
N LYS A 98 16.09 -6.75 10.12
CA LYS A 98 15.53 -6.81 8.76
C LYS A 98 14.01 -6.78 8.84
N PRO A 99 13.32 -5.86 8.15
CA PRO A 99 11.87 -5.88 8.05
C PRO A 99 11.38 -7.17 7.40
N ILE A 100 10.32 -7.76 7.99
CA ILE A 100 9.65 -8.94 7.46
C ILE A 100 8.25 -8.57 7.01
N VAL A 101 7.94 -8.86 5.76
CA VAL A 101 6.68 -8.46 5.11
C VAL A 101 5.88 -9.71 4.74
N GLY A 102 4.67 -9.82 5.26
CA GLY A 102 3.70 -10.86 4.90
C GLY A 102 2.61 -10.27 4.01
N LEU A 103 2.65 -10.59 2.73
CA LEU A 103 1.61 -10.18 1.79
C LEU A 103 0.52 -11.25 1.73
N CYS A 104 -0.74 -10.84 1.61
CA CYS A 104 -1.86 -11.76 1.50
C CYS A 104 -1.82 -12.83 2.63
N LEU A 105 -1.81 -14.11 2.29
CA LEU A 105 -1.68 -15.22 3.25
C LEU A 105 -0.29 -15.32 3.89
N GLY A 106 0.70 -14.57 3.44
CA GLY A 106 2.02 -14.49 4.07
C GLY A 106 1.97 -14.05 5.54
N ALA A 107 0.89 -13.36 5.95
CA ALA A 107 0.63 -13.04 7.35
C ALA A 107 0.59 -14.27 8.26
N PHE A 108 0.14 -15.44 7.78
CA PHE A 108 0.14 -16.69 8.54
C PHE A 108 1.56 -17.14 8.88
N ALA A 109 2.48 -17.04 7.94
CA ALA A 109 3.88 -17.38 8.21
C ALA A 109 4.51 -16.46 9.26
N LEU A 110 4.18 -15.16 9.24
CA LEU A 110 4.64 -14.20 10.24
C LEU A 110 4.01 -14.47 11.61
N ALA A 111 2.71 -14.80 11.63
CA ALA A 111 2.00 -15.18 12.86
C ALA A 111 2.59 -16.45 13.49
N ASP A 112 2.78 -17.49 12.67
CA ASP A 112 3.42 -18.73 13.11
C ASP A 112 4.85 -18.51 13.63
N ALA A 113 5.57 -17.51 13.10
CA ALA A 113 6.88 -17.13 13.59
C ALA A 113 6.84 -16.31 14.90
N GLY A 114 5.64 -15.93 15.40
CA GLY A 114 5.47 -15.11 16.60
C GLY A 114 5.75 -13.62 16.37
N LEU A 115 5.92 -13.19 15.12
CA LEU A 115 6.28 -11.82 14.78
C LEU A 115 5.10 -10.83 14.88
N LEU A 116 3.87 -11.36 14.96
CA LEU A 116 2.63 -10.58 15.05
C LEU A 116 1.98 -10.60 16.43
N ASP A 117 2.56 -11.28 17.41
CA ASP A 117 1.99 -11.41 18.76
C ASP A 117 1.76 -10.03 19.42
N GLY A 118 0.51 -9.79 19.85
CA GLY A 118 0.09 -8.52 20.46
C GLY A 118 0.01 -7.32 19.50
N ARG A 119 0.27 -7.51 18.21
CA ARG A 119 0.23 -6.47 17.18
C ARG A 119 -1.10 -6.47 16.42
N SER A 120 -1.35 -5.41 15.67
CA SER A 120 -2.39 -5.41 14.64
C SER A 120 -1.86 -6.03 13.35
N ALA A 121 -2.73 -6.72 12.61
CA ALA A 121 -2.38 -7.32 11.33
C ALA A 121 -3.59 -7.35 10.38
N VAL A 122 -3.31 -7.56 9.12
CA VAL A 122 -4.29 -7.77 8.07
C VAL A 122 -3.83 -8.93 7.19
N THR A 123 -4.77 -9.69 6.67
CA THR A 123 -4.55 -10.76 5.67
C THR A 123 -5.66 -10.73 4.64
N HIS A 124 -5.74 -11.71 3.77
CA HIS A 124 -6.87 -11.85 2.84
C HIS A 124 -8.19 -11.94 3.63
N TRP A 125 -9.21 -11.16 3.24
CA TRP A 125 -10.48 -11.02 3.96
C TRP A 125 -11.13 -12.37 4.29
N ASP A 126 -11.13 -13.32 3.34
CA ASP A 126 -11.71 -14.66 3.50
C ASP A 126 -10.98 -15.52 4.57
N MET A 127 -9.72 -15.20 4.84
CA MET A 127 -8.88 -15.93 5.80
C MET A 127 -8.72 -15.21 7.15
N MET A 128 -9.36 -14.06 7.33
CA MET A 128 -9.35 -13.33 8.61
C MET A 128 -9.91 -14.15 9.78
N PRO A 129 -11.06 -14.85 9.64
CA PRO A 129 -11.59 -15.69 10.72
C PRO A 129 -10.61 -16.81 11.11
N THR A 130 -9.98 -17.45 10.13
CA THR A 130 -9.01 -18.53 10.37
C THR A 130 -7.75 -18.01 11.08
N LEU A 131 -7.27 -16.81 10.72
CA LEU A 131 -6.13 -16.19 11.37
C LEU A 131 -6.45 -15.81 12.83
N ALA A 132 -7.65 -15.26 13.09
CA ALA A 132 -8.14 -14.94 14.43
C ALA A 132 -8.21 -16.18 15.34
N GLU A 133 -8.74 -17.29 14.81
CA GLU A 133 -8.87 -18.54 15.54
C GLU A 133 -7.50 -19.14 15.89
N ARG A 134 -6.56 -19.15 14.94
CA ARG A 134 -5.23 -19.71 15.16
C ARG A 134 -4.32 -18.86 16.03
N HIS A 135 -4.48 -17.55 15.98
CA HIS A 135 -3.59 -16.58 16.64
C HIS A 135 -4.39 -15.49 17.37
N PRO A 136 -5.08 -15.82 18.47
CA PRO A 136 -5.99 -14.90 19.16
C PRO A 136 -5.27 -13.70 19.81
N SER A 137 -3.95 -13.70 19.90
CA SER A 137 -3.15 -12.57 20.37
C SER A 137 -3.05 -11.43 19.34
N ILE A 138 -3.38 -11.69 18.08
CA ILE A 138 -3.28 -10.73 16.97
C ILE A 138 -4.58 -9.93 16.85
N ARG A 139 -4.48 -8.62 16.78
CA ARG A 139 -5.64 -7.75 16.52
C ARG A 139 -5.81 -7.57 15.02
N LEU A 140 -6.83 -8.21 14.44
CA LEU A 140 -7.09 -8.11 13.00
C LEU A 140 -7.89 -6.86 12.66
N ASP A 141 -7.50 -6.19 11.58
CA ASP A 141 -8.20 -5.02 11.02
C ASP A 141 -8.51 -5.27 9.55
N GLU A 142 -9.77 -5.58 9.25
CA GLU A 142 -10.28 -5.82 7.90
C GLU A 142 -10.55 -4.54 7.10
N SER A 143 -10.51 -3.39 7.78
CA SER A 143 -10.80 -2.09 7.16
C SER A 143 -9.60 -1.48 6.43
N VAL A 144 -8.45 -2.16 6.41
CA VAL A 144 -7.18 -1.65 5.85
C VAL A 144 -6.61 -2.56 4.78
N LEU A 145 -5.82 -2.00 3.86
CA LEU A 145 -5.12 -2.76 2.82
C LEU A 145 -3.75 -3.27 3.29
N TYR A 146 -3.11 -2.57 4.20
CA TYR A 146 -1.84 -2.97 4.81
C TYR A 146 -1.63 -2.28 6.15
N ILE A 147 -0.81 -2.89 7.00
CA ILE A 147 -0.35 -2.34 8.29
C ILE A 147 1.16 -2.45 8.34
N ASP A 148 1.85 -1.31 8.53
CA ASP A 148 3.32 -1.22 8.63
C ASP A 148 3.72 -0.80 10.05
N HIS A 149 4.35 -1.70 10.80
CA HIS A 149 4.92 -1.44 12.13
C HIS A 149 6.38 -0.99 12.07
N GLY A 150 6.95 -0.85 10.88
CA GLY A 150 8.35 -0.49 10.69
C GLY A 150 9.26 -1.70 10.52
N ASP A 151 9.19 -2.65 11.41
CA ASP A 151 9.96 -3.91 11.44
C ASP A 151 9.17 -5.10 10.90
N VAL A 152 7.85 -5.06 10.97
CA VAL A 152 6.93 -6.07 10.42
C VAL A 152 5.81 -5.37 9.66
N MET A 153 5.45 -5.89 8.51
CA MET A 153 4.36 -5.37 7.70
C MET A 153 3.46 -6.51 7.22
N THR A 154 2.16 -6.29 7.20
CA THR A 154 1.19 -7.22 6.59
C THR A 154 0.31 -6.52 5.58
N SER A 155 -0.15 -7.23 4.56
CA SER A 155 -1.14 -6.71 3.62
C SER A 155 -2.32 -7.65 3.43
N ALA A 156 -3.42 -7.05 3.00
CA ALA A 156 -4.60 -7.71 2.50
C ALA A 156 -4.31 -8.56 1.24
N GLY A 157 -5.38 -9.15 0.68
CA GLY A 157 -5.25 -10.11 -0.42
C GLY A 157 -4.72 -9.52 -1.72
N THR A 158 -4.12 -10.37 -2.47
CA THR A 158 -3.70 -10.34 -3.89
C THR A 158 -3.30 -8.97 -4.44
N VAL A 159 -4.22 -8.15 -4.95
CA VAL A 159 -3.92 -6.83 -5.55
C VAL A 159 -3.40 -5.83 -4.53
N SER A 160 -3.82 -5.92 -3.27
CA SER A 160 -3.30 -5.06 -2.19
C SER A 160 -1.81 -5.29 -1.91
N SER A 161 -1.24 -6.40 -2.39
CA SER A 161 0.21 -6.63 -2.36
C SER A 161 0.98 -5.59 -3.19
N VAL A 162 0.39 -5.11 -4.29
CA VAL A 162 0.97 -4.03 -5.10
C VAL A 162 0.98 -2.73 -4.31
N ASP A 163 -0.12 -2.40 -3.61
CA ASP A 163 -0.22 -1.20 -2.76
C ASP A 163 0.83 -1.23 -1.63
N ALA A 164 0.98 -2.40 -0.99
CA ALA A 164 1.99 -2.62 0.05
C ALA A 164 3.43 -2.46 -0.48
N CYS A 165 3.73 -2.98 -1.66
CA CYS A 165 5.04 -2.82 -2.30
C CYS A 165 5.28 -1.37 -2.73
N LEU A 166 4.28 -0.66 -3.25
CA LEU A 166 4.36 0.77 -3.56
C LEU A 166 4.56 1.62 -2.30
N HIS A 167 3.94 1.23 -1.17
CA HIS A 167 4.20 1.85 0.12
C HIS A 167 5.67 1.71 0.53
N LEU A 168 6.28 0.53 0.36
CA LEU A 168 7.70 0.33 0.63
C LEU A 168 8.59 1.18 -0.30
N VAL A 169 8.27 1.29 -1.60
CA VAL A 169 8.98 2.20 -2.50
C VAL A 169 8.85 3.65 -2.00
N ARG A 170 7.65 4.08 -1.62
CA ARG A 170 7.41 5.41 -1.06
C ARG A 170 8.21 5.66 0.22
N LYS A 171 8.23 4.70 1.13
CA LYS A 171 8.95 4.79 2.41
C LYS A 171 10.45 4.98 2.23
N HIS A 172 11.03 4.36 1.22
CA HIS A 172 12.48 4.37 0.99
C HIS A 172 12.97 5.38 -0.04
N LEU A 173 12.15 5.73 -1.03
CA LEU A 173 12.53 6.59 -2.17
C LEU A 173 11.64 7.83 -2.34
N GLY A 174 10.64 7.99 -1.46
CA GLY A 174 9.70 9.11 -1.52
C GLY A 174 8.54 8.91 -2.49
N SER A 175 7.60 9.84 -2.43
CA SER A 175 6.33 9.77 -3.17
C SER A 175 6.51 9.90 -4.68
N ALA A 176 7.45 10.71 -5.13
CA ALA A 176 7.74 10.88 -6.56
C ALA A 176 8.16 9.56 -7.21
N ALA A 177 9.06 8.80 -6.57
CA ALA A 177 9.49 7.50 -7.06
C ALA A 177 8.32 6.50 -7.09
N ALA A 178 7.54 6.41 -6.01
CA ALA A 178 6.36 5.55 -5.96
C ALA A 178 5.33 5.90 -7.03
N THR A 179 5.08 7.20 -7.26
CA THR A 179 4.17 7.67 -8.31
C THR A 179 4.67 7.30 -9.71
N ARG A 180 5.97 7.41 -9.98
CA ARG A 180 6.54 7.00 -11.27
C ARG A 180 6.41 5.49 -11.50
N VAL A 181 6.68 4.67 -10.47
CA VAL A 181 6.49 3.21 -10.55
C VAL A 181 5.02 2.89 -10.80
N ALA A 182 4.11 3.43 -10.00
CA ALA A 182 2.67 3.19 -10.14
C ALA A 182 2.13 3.60 -11.51
N ARG A 183 2.55 4.77 -12.02
CA ARG A 183 2.16 5.26 -13.35
C ARG A 183 2.62 4.31 -14.46
N ASN A 184 3.84 3.78 -14.33
CA ASN A 184 4.35 2.85 -15.33
C ASN A 184 3.64 1.50 -15.28
N LEU A 185 3.21 1.05 -14.10
CA LEU A 185 2.39 -0.16 -13.92
C LEU A 185 0.91 0.07 -14.21
N VAL A 186 0.49 1.32 -14.53
CA VAL A 186 -0.91 1.72 -14.77
C VAL A 186 -1.82 1.38 -13.57
N VAL A 187 -1.29 1.60 -12.37
CA VAL A 187 -2.05 1.45 -11.11
C VAL A 187 -2.14 2.78 -10.39
N ALA A 188 -3.10 2.92 -9.49
CA ALA A 188 -3.22 4.11 -8.66
C ALA A 188 -1.91 4.30 -7.86
N PRO A 189 -1.30 5.50 -7.87
CA PRO A 189 -0.02 5.73 -7.20
C PRO A 189 -0.13 5.62 -5.67
N HIS A 190 -1.31 5.74 -5.15
CA HIS A 190 -1.61 5.54 -3.75
C HIS A 190 -3.06 5.07 -3.58
N ARG A 191 -3.20 3.92 -2.94
CA ARG A 191 -4.44 3.50 -2.29
C ARG A 191 -4.16 3.54 -0.79
N GLU A 192 -5.01 4.26 -0.05
CA GLU A 192 -4.81 4.35 1.39
C GLU A 192 -4.94 2.98 2.03
N GLY A 193 -4.02 2.65 2.94
CA GLY A 193 -4.09 1.45 3.75
C GLY A 193 -5.44 1.29 4.47
N GLY A 194 -6.16 2.39 4.70
CA GLY A 194 -7.49 2.42 5.32
C GLY A 194 -8.68 2.19 4.37
N GLN A 195 -8.48 1.68 3.16
CA GLN A 195 -9.58 1.19 2.33
C GLN A 195 -9.93 -0.25 2.69
N ALA A 196 -11.22 -0.55 2.86
CA ALA A 196 -11.67 -1.92 3.05
C ALA A 196 -11.25 -2.81 1.87
N GLN A 197 -10.83 -4.04 2.17
CA GLN A 197 -10.37 -5.02 1.18
C GLN A 197 -11.47 -5.40 0.18
N TYR A 198 -12.69 -5.42 0.65
CA TYR A 198 -13.85 -5.90 -0.07
C TYR A 198 -15.04 -5.01 0.22
N ILE A 199 -15.59 -4.46 -0.84
CA ILE A 199 -16.94 -3.92 -0.81
C ILE A 199 -17.82 -5.05 -1.34
N GLU A 200 -18.55 -5.71 -0.45
CA GLU A 200 -19.62 -6.61 -0.86
C GLU A 200 -20.63 -5.77 -1.65
N ARG A 201 -20.42 -5.71 -2.98
CA ARG A 201 -21.53 -5.30 -3.84
C ARG A 201 -22.50 -6.49 -3.85
N PRO A 202 -23.66 -6.36 -3.28
CA PRO A 202 -24.74 -7.24 -3.71
C PRO A 202 -24.84 -7.03 -5.24
N LEU A 203 -24.71 -8.09 -6.02
CA LEU A 203 -25.13 -8.12 -7.41
C LEU A 203 -26.65 -7.99 -7.46
N ALA A 204 -27.18 -6.93 -6.90
CA ALA A 204 -28.55 -6.48 -7.08
C ALA A 204 -28.40 -5.17 -7.86
N GLU A 205 -28.78 -5.24 -9.12
CA GLU A 205 -29.12 -4.10 -9.96
C GLU A 205 -30.20 -3.26 -9.25
N SER A 206 -29.83 -2.56 -8.18
CA SER A 206 -30.72 -1.60 -7.55
C SER A 206 -30.32 -0.21 -8.01
N ALA A 207 -31.31 0.58 -8.40
CA ALA A 207 -31.13 2.01 -8.73
C ALA A 207 -30.38 2.82 -7.64
N GLY A 208 -30.19 2.23 -6.45
CA GLY A 208 -29.44 2.79 -5.33
C GLY A 208 -27.92 2.75 -5.50
N ASP A 209 -27.35 1.74 -6.17
CA ASP A 209 -25.89 1.59 -6.32
C ASP A 209 -25.35 2.57 -7.35
N THR A 210 -26.09 2.80 -8.45
CA THR A 210 -25.77 3.81 -9.45
C THR A 210 -25.80 5.21 -8.82
N ALA A 211 -26.83 5.52 -8.01
CA ALA A 211 -26.96 6.81 -7.36
C ALA A 211 -25.85 7.11 -6.36
N VAL A 212 -25.32 6.11 -5.64
CA VAL A 212 -24.14 6.31 -4.75
C VAL A 212 -22.88 6.51 -5.58
N ALA A 213 -22.67 5.74 -6.66
CA ALA A 213 -21.52 5.89 -7.54
C ALA A 213 -21.48 7.29 -8.17
N ASP A 214 -22.63 7.80 -8.65
CA ASP A 214 -22.74 9.14 -9.20
C ASP A 214 -22.43 10.23 -8.17
N VAL A 215 -22.83 10.03 -6.90
CA VAL A 215 -22.51 10.94 -5.80
C VAL A 215 -21.03 10.92 -5.46
N LEU A 216 -20.38 9.76 -5.48
CA LEU A 216 -18.93 9.65 -5.24
C LEU A 216 -18.14 10.44 -6.31
N GLU A 217 -18.46 10.25 -7.58
CA GLU A 217 -17.83 10.97 -8.68
C GLU A 217 -18.09 12.49 -8.58
N TRP A 218 -19.34 12.88 -8.32
CA TRP A 218 -19.72 14.29 -8.14
C TRP A 218 -18.99 14.94 -6.97
N ALA A 219 -18.80 14.23 -5.85
CA ALA A 219 -18.13 14.74 -4.65
C ALA A 219 -16.63 14.88 -4.83
N LEU A 220 -15.96 13.98 -5.59
CA LEU A 220 -14.53 14.08 -5.89
C LEU A 220 -14.17 15.38 -6.62
N GLY A 221 -15.05 15.88 -7.50
CA GLY A 221 -14.84 17.16 -8.17
C GLY A 221 -15.14 18.40 -7.31
N ARG A 222 -15.46 18.25 -5.99
CA ARG A 222 -15.93 19.32 -5.11
C ARG A 222 -15.44 19.18 -3.67
N LEU A 223 -14.25 18.62 -3.49
CA LEU A 223 -13.69 18.37 -2.15
C LEU A 223 -13.45 19.68 -1.35
N ASP A 224 -13.26 20.79 -2.03
CA ASP A 224 -13.13 22.13 -1.47
C ASP A 224 -14.45 22.70 -0.88
N GLU A 225 -15.60 22.18 -1.34
CA GLU A 225 -16.91 22.62 -0.92
C GLU A 225 -17.41 21.92 0.36
N PRO A 226 -18.41 22.48 1.07
CA PRO A 226 -19.06 21.79 2.18
C PRO A 226 -19.83 20.55 1.72
N LEU A 227 -19.28 19.37 1.96
CA LEU A 227 -19.88 18.07 1.64
C LEU A 227 -20.51 17.41 2.88
N SER A 228 -21.63 18.01 3.36
CA SER A 228 -22.39 17.42 4.46
C SER A 228 -23.12 16.13 4.01
N VAL A 229 -23.40 15.24 4.96
CA VAL A 229 -24.17 14.01 4.70
C VAL A 229 -25.54 14.33 4.08
N ASP A 230 -26.17 15.43 4.48
CA ASP A 230 -27.48 15.85 3.96
C ASP A 230 -27.37 16.31 2.49
N ARG A 231 -26.28 17.01 2.15
CA ARG A 231 -26.01 17.43 0.77
C ARG A 231 -25.75 16.22 -0.14
N LEU A 232 -24.95 15.26 0.32
CA LEU A 232 -24.68 14.02 -0.41
C LEU A 232 -25.96 13.18 -0.59
N ALA A 233 -26.78 13.07 0.46
CA ALA A 233 -28.07 12.37 0.41
C ALA A 233 -29.04 13.05 -0.56
N GLY A 234 -29.09 14.38 -0.55
CA GLY A 234 -29.87 15.17 -1.51
C GLY A 234 -29.45 14.93 -2.95
N GLN A 235 -28.13 14.87 -3.23
CA GLN A 235 -27.58 14.54 -4.55
C GLN A 235 -28.00 13.13 -4.99
N ALA A 236 -27.99 12.16 -4.08
CA ALA A 236 -28.49 10.80 -4.33
C ALA A 236 -30.03 10.69 -4.43
N ARG A 237 -30.78 11.77 -4.17
CA ARG A 237 -32.24 11.78 -4.01
C ARG A 237 -32.74 10.74 -2.99
N MET A 238 -31.99 10.61 -1.90
CA MET A 238 -32.29 9.64 -0.83
C MET A 238 -32.53 10.37 0.50
N SER A 239 -33.28 9.73 1.40
CA SER A 239 -33.30 10.16 2.80
C SER A 239 -31.91 9.95 3.42
N ARG A 240 -31.51 10.80 4.36
CA ARG A 240 -30.22 10.70 5.08
C ARG A 240 -29.94 9.30 5.61
N ARG A 241 -30.94 8.64 6.22
CA ARG A 241 -30.80 7.30 6.80
C ARG A 241 -30.55 6.25 5.73
N ASN A 242 -31.29 6.30 4.61
CA ASN A 242 -31.12 5.38 3.50
C ASN A 242 -29.76 5.58 2.82
N PHE A 243 -29.39 6.85 2.58
CA PHE A 243 -28.10 7.18 1.98
C PHE A 243 -26.93 6.66 2.82
N ILE A 244 -26.90 6.89 4.14
CA ILE A 244 -25.82 6.38 5.01
C ILE A 244 -25.73 4.84 4.92
N ARG A 245 -26.88 4.15 4.89
CA ARG A 245 -26.91 2.69 4.77
C ARG A 245 -26.35 2.22 3.42
N GLN A 246 -26.85 2.77 2.31
CA GLN A 246 -26.40 2.42 0.96
C GLN A 246 -24.94 2.82 0.73
N PHE A 247 -24.53 3.99 1.22
CA PHE A 247 -23.16 4.44 1.14
C PHE A 247 -22.20 3.48 1.86
N ARG A 248 -22.55 3.01 3.08
CA ARG A 248 -21.75 2.02 3.80
C ARG A 248 -21.68 0.69 3.07
N LEU A 249 -22.78 0.23 2.49
CA LEU A 249 -22.80 -0.99 1.68
C LEU A 249 -21.90 -0.84 0.43
N ALA A 250 -21.93 0.33 -0.21
CA ALA A 250 -21.16 0.58 -1.43
C ALA A 250 -19.66 0.86 -1.18
N THR A 251 -19.30 1.49 -0.05
CA THR A 251 -17.93 2.00 0.20
C THR A 251 -17.22 1.37 1.39
N GLY A 252 -17.93 0.60 2.22
CA GLY A 252 -17.40 0.04 3.47
C GLY A 252 -17.20 1.06 4.60
N THR A 253 -17.44 2.37 4.36
CA THR A 253 -17.19 3.43 5.33
C THR A 253 -18.37 4.42 5.45
N THR A 254 -18.28 5.39 6.34
CA THR A 254 -19.30 6.44 6.44
C THR A 254 -19.05 7.57 5.47
N PRO A 255 -20.10 8.28 4.95
CA PRO A 255 -19.92 9.42 4.06
C PRO A 255 -18.96 10.49 4.58
N ALA A 256 -19.06 10.85 5.87
CA ALA A 256 -18.21 11.86 6.48
C ALA A 256 -16.73 11.42 6.53
N ARG A 257 -16.46 10.16 6.88
CA ARG A 257 -15.11 9.60 6.93
C ARG A 257 -14.53 9.51 5.51
N TRP A 258 -15.31 9.07 4.55
CA TRP A 258 -14.88 9.02 3.16
C TRP A 258 -14.47 10.39 2.62
N VAL A 259 -15.30 11.43 2.82
CA VAL A 259 -14.96 12.80 2.41
C VAL A 259 -13.66 13.28 3.08
N GLN A 260 -13.48 13.00 4.36
CA GLN A 260 -12.25 13.34 5.08
C GLN A 260 -11.02 12.65 4.50
N GLU A 261 -11.13 11.36 4.17
CA GLU A 261 -10.06 10.57 3.56
C GLU A 261 -9.67 11.11 2.17
N GLN A 262 -10.67 11.45 1.33
CA GLN A 262 -10.40 12.05 0.02
C GLN A 262 -9.70 13.42 0.13
N ARG A 263 -10.15 14.27 1.06
CA ARG A 263 -9.52 15.57 1.34
C ARG A 263 -8.08 15.44 1.83
N LEU A 264 -7.80 14.47 2.67
CA LEU A 264 -6.45 14.18 3.14
C LEU A 264 -5.55 13.62 2.02
N GLY A 265 -6.11 12.81 1.13
CA GLY A 265 -5.42 12.33 -0.07
C GLY A 265 -5.01 13.49 -0.99
N GLU A 266 -5.93 14.40 -1.30
CA GLU A 266 -5.66 15.60 -2.10
C GLU A 266 -4.62 16.51 -1.42
N ALA A 267 -4.75 16.72 -0.11
CA ALA A 267 -3.79 17.52 0.65
C ALA A 267 -2.37 16.95 0.59
N ARG A 268 -2.20 15.62 0.55
CA ARG A 268 -0.89 15.00 0.37
C ARG A 268 -0.30 15.31 -1.00
N VAL A 269 -1.11 15.21 -2.06
CA VAL A 269 -0.66 15.55 -3.42
C VAL A 269 -0.20 17.00 -3.46
N LEU A 270 -0.97 17.93 -2.89
CA LEU A 270 -0.60 19.35 -2.84
C LEU A 270 0.65 19.62 -1.97
N LEU A 271 0.83 18.89 -0.87
CA LEU A 271 2.04 18.97 -0.05
C LEU A 271 3.30 18.50 -0.79
N GLU A 272 3.16 17.50 -1.66
CA GLU A 272 4.25 16.89 -2.44
C GLU A 272 4.60 17.70 -3.68
N THR A 273 3.60 18.35 -4.32
CA THR A 273 3.73 18.94 -5.66
C THR A 273 3.73 20.47 -5.69
N THR A 274 3.43 21.12 -4.57
CA THR A 274 3.34 22.60 -4.50
C THR A 274 4.05 23.17 -3.29
N ASP A 275 4.44 24.45 -3.39
CA ASP A 275 4.97 25.24 -2.28
C ASP A 275 3.88 26.02 -1.53
N TRP A 276 2.62 25.67 -1.72
CA TRP A 276 1.51 26.37 -1.07
C TRP A 276 1.61 26.32 0.45
N SER A 277 1.15 27.39 1.12
CA SER A 277 1.12 27.39 2.58
C SER A 277 0.18 26.29 3.12
N ILE A 278 0.43 25.82 4.33
CA ILE A 278 -0.44 24.81 4.97
C ILE A 278 -1.88 25.32 5.07
N ASP A 279 -2.08 26.62 5.26
CA ASP A 279 -3.39 27.24 5.33
C ASP A 279 -4.07 27.26 3.95
N ALA A 280 -3.33 27.53 2.88
CA ALA A 280 -3.85 27.48 1.52
C ALA A 280 -4.26 26.05 1.13
N ILE A 281 -3.45 25.04 1.46
CA ILE A 281 -3.79 23.63 1.23
C ILE A 281 -5.02 23.22 2.02
N ALA A 282 -5.11 23.61 3.31
CA ALA A 282 -6.30 23.34 4.12
C ALA A 282 -7.58 23.89 3.48
N GLY A 283 -7.53 25.12 2.97
CA GLY A 283 -8.65 25.75 2.27
C GLY A 283 -9.00 25.03 0.95
N ALA A 284 -8.01 24.75 0.12
CA ALA A 284 -8.17 24.06 -1.16
C ALA A 284 -8.76 22.65 -1.01
N CYS A 285 -8.44 21.97 0.10
CA CYS A 285 -9.00 20.66 0.41
C CYS A 285 -10.30 20.72 1.24
N GLY A 286 -10.91 21.88 1.41
CA GLY A 286 -12.21 22.02 2.09
C GLY A 286 -12.18 21.82 3.61
N PHE A 287 -11.03 21.95 4.25
CA PHE A 287 -10.95 22.00 5.72
C PHE A 287 -11.34 23.39 6.22
N GLY A 288 -12.23 23.44 7.22
CA GLY A 288 -12.72 24.70 7.76
C GLY A 288 -11.65 25.55 8.48
N SER A 289 -10.50 24.95 8.82
CA SER A 289 -9.33 25.63 9.37
C SER A 289 -8.07 24.77 9.22
N ALA A 290 -6.89 25.43 9.19
CA ALA A 290 -5.62 24.74 9.21
C ALA A 290 -5.39 23.95 10.52
N VAL A 291 -6.02 24.32 11.61
CA VAL A 291 -5.97 23.57 12.87
C VAL A 291 -6.67 22.23 12.70
N THR A 292 -7.89 22.21 12.17
CA THR A 292 -8.65 21.00 11.87
C THR A 292 -7.89 20.13 10.88
N PHE A 293 -7.32 20.73 9.84
CA PHE A 293 -6.49 20.00 8.87
C PHE A 293 -5.30 19.32 9.54
N ARG A 294 -4.50 20.05 10.35
CA ARG A 294 -3.34 19.48 11.05
C ARG A 294 -3.73 18.32 11.98
N GLN A 295 -4.81 18.46 12.73
CA GLN A 295 -5.30 17.40 13.62
C GLN A 295 -5.68 16.14 12.85
N ASN A 296 -6.46 16.29 11.78
CA ASN A 296 -6.89 15.17 10.96
C ASN A 296 -5.69 14.51 10.23
N PHE A 297 -4.76 15.33 9.74
CA PHE A 297 -3.56 14.85 9.07
C PHE A 297 -2.66 14.05 10.02
N VAL A 298 -2.41 14.56 11.23
CA VAL A 298 -1.63 13.83 12.25
C VAL A 298 -2.35 12.54 12.67
N SER A 299 -3.66 12.57 12.82
CA SER A 299 -4.44 11.37 13.15
C SER A 299 -4.35 10.30 12.07
N ALA A 300 -4.33 10.70 10.79
CA ALA A 300 -4.30 9.76 9.66
C ALA A 300 -2.88 9.25 9.33
N PHE A 301 -1.86 10.12 9.45
CA PHE A 301 -0.50 9.82 8.94
C PHE A 301 0.59 9.81 10.04
N ALA A 302 0.24 9.97 11.30
CA ALA A 302 1.16 10.00 12.44
C ALA A 302 2.32 11.02 12.29
N THR A 303 2.16 12.04 11.43
CA THR A 303 3.14 13.10 11.16
C THR A 303 2.44 14.42 10.88
N THR A 304 3.14 15.55 11.06
CA THR A 304 2.57 16.86 10.73
C THR A 304 2.65 17.13 9.22
N PRO A 305 1.73 17.95 8.63
CA PRO A 305 1.82 18.34 7.22
C PRO A 305 3.15 18.96 6.84
N SER A 306 3.75 19.78 7.72
CA SER A 306 5.06 20.41 7.47
C SER A 306 6.20 19.39 7.48
N SER A 307 6.20 18.44 8.43
CA SER A 307 7.18 17.35 8.47
C SER A 307 7.02 16.43 7.27
N TYR A 308 5.77 16.14 6.89
CA TYR A 308 5.46 15.35 5.70
C TYR A 308 6.01 16.01 4.43
N ARG A 309 5.74 17.31 4.21
CA ARG A 309 6.31 18.08 3.09
C ARG A 309 7.84 17.98 3.06
N LYS A 310 8.49 18.26 4.20
CA LYS A 310 9.95 18.22 4.28
C LYS A 310 10.53 16.87 3.90
N GLN A 311 9.81 15.78 4.15
CA GLN A 311 10.21 14.42 3.85
C GLN A 311 9.93 14.01 2.40
N PHE A 312 8.83 14.50 1.80
CA PHE A 312 8.28 13.97 0.55
C PHE A 312 8.12 15.00 -0.58
N ALA A 313 8.34 16.32 -0.34
CA ALA A 313 8.34 17.30 -1.41
C ALA A 313 9.44 16.99 -2.43
N ASP A 314 9.08 17.07 -3.70
CA ASP A 314 10.02 16.88 -4.80
C ASP A 314 11.16 17.87 -4.72
N HIS A 315 12.38 17.40 -4.50
CA HIS A 315 13.61 18.20 -4.58
C HIS A 315 14.06 18.39 -6.04
N SER A 316 13.13 18.49 -6.98
CA SER A 316 13.38 18.64 -8.42
C SER A 316 13.73 20.09 -8.81
N GLY A 317 14.28 20.86 -7.90
CA GLY A 317 14.64 22.26 -8.13
C GLY A 317 16.11 22.59 -7.90
N ASN A 318 17.07 21.73 -8.32
CA ASN A 318 18.46 22.19 -8.56
C ASN A 318 19.25 21.15 -9.36
N GLY A 319 19.41 21.38 -10.65
CA GLY A 319 20.39 20.62 -11.42
C GLY A 319 20.03 20.43 -12.87
N CYS A 320 19.81 21.51 -13.64
CA CYS A 320 20.12 21.51 -15.08
C CYS A 320 19.96 22.91 -15.71
N VAL A 321 20.82 23.83 -15.31
CA VAL A 321 21.16 24.98 -16.17
C VAL A 321 22.65 25.24 -15.91
N ASP A 322 23.53 24.61 -16.68
CA ASP A 322 24.84 25.06 -17.06
C ASP A 322 25.55 23.93 -17.82
N ALA A 323 25.29 23.78 -19.09
CA ALA A 323 26.25 23.20 -20.07
C ALA A 323 25.67 23.21 -21.49
N VAL A 324 25.28 24.36 -22.03
CA VAL A 324 25.28 24.58 -23.49
C VAL A 324 25.60 26.04 -23.74
N SER A 325 26.89 26.40 -23.65
CA SER A 325 27.40 27.61 -24.27
C SER A 325 28.92 27.56 -24.22
N THR A 326 29.53 26.88 -25.15
CA THR A 326 30.85 27.21 -25.72
C THR A 326 31.30 26.12 -26.71
N SER A 327 30.89 26.19 -27.92
CA SER A 327 31.64 25.65 -29.06
C SER A 327 30.97 26.04 -30.39
N ALA A 328 31.06 27.30 -30.71
CA ALA A 328 30.86 27.75 -32.08
C ALA A 328 31.76 28.99 -32.35
N ARG A 329 33.07 28.75 -32.55
CA ARG A 329 33.99 29.58 -33.32
C ARG A 329 35.36 28.86 -33.43
N ARG A 330 35.62 28.41 -34.66
CA ARG A 330 36.86 28.30 -35.45
C ARG A 330 36.85 27.00 -36.26
N ASN A 331 36.63 27.20 -37.52
CA ASN A 331 37.53 27.14 -38.67
C ASN A 331 36.63 27.29 -39.91
N GLU A 332 36.90 28.30 -40.62
CA GLU A 332 37.29 28.42 -42.04
C GLU A 332 37.02 27.19 -42.88
#